data_0d3883507969c828559ced932d78061f
#
_entry.id   0d3883507969c828559ced932d78061f
#
_cell.length_a   1.000
_cell.length_b   1.000
_cell.length_c   1.000
_cell.angle_alpha   90.00
_cell.angle_beta   90.00
_cell.angle_gamma   90.00
#
_symmetry.space_group_name_H-M   'P 1'
#
loop_
_entity.id
_entity.type
_entity.pdbx_description
1 polymer ?
#
loop_
_entity_poly.entity_id
_entity_poly.type
_entity_poly.pdbx_seq_one_letter_code
_entity_poly.pdbx_strand_id
1 'polypeptide(L)'
;LRWRRGPCLAAGGVAPYACFMRILDNIIRDRGSKYAVSGGPCATEAEAKAFVKALCRDKTFARATHNSWAVLTAGGALKHDDGEAGAGLVILRMLERAALHDHIIVVTRWFGGKHLGGDRFRHVQEAVRIYLEAR
;
A
#
# COMPACT_ATOMS: atom_id res chain seq x y z
N LEU A 1 -2.15 17.32 -1.25
CA LEU A 1 -2.46 15.89 -1.31
C LEU A 1 -3.83 15.63 -0.73
N ARG A 2 -4.70 15.09 -1.54
CA ARG A 2 -6.05 14.74 -1.12
C ARG A 2 -6.24 13.26 -1.08
N TRP A 3 -6.80 12.77 0.02
CA TRP A 3 -7.30 11.42 0.12
C TRP A 3 -8.51 11.23 -0.78
N ARG A 4 -8.55 10.12 -1.48
CA ARG A 4 -9.80 9.63 -2.06
C ARG A 4 -10.12 8.24 -1.50
N ARG A 5 -11.36 7.89 -1.52
CA ARG A 5 -11.79 6.56 -1.10
C ARG A 5 -11.53 5.57 -2.22
N GLY A 6 -11.03 4.41 -1.83
CA GLY A 6 -10.88 3.30 -2.74
C GLY A 6 -12.16 2.49 -2.88
N PRO A 7 -12.14 1.47 -3.75
CA PRO A 7 -13.26 0.55 -3.91
C PRO A 7 -13.64 -0.10 -2.59
N CYS A 8 -14.95 -0.24 -2.36
CA CYS A 8 -15.48 -0.86 -1.15
C CYS A 8 -15.78 -2.34 -1.39
N LEU A 9 -15.44 -3.19 -0.42
CA LEU A 9 -15.75 -4.62 -0.42
C LEU A 9 -17.15 -4.89 0.16
N ALA A 10 -18.10 -4.04 -0.07
CA ALA A 10 -19.40 -4.09 0.58
C ALA A 10 -20.25 -5.33 0.22
N ALA A 11 -19.89 -6.06 -0.79
CA ALA A 11 -20.66 -7.23 -1.22
C ALA A 11 -20.26 -8.45 -0.39
N GLY A 12 -21.19 -9.02 0.37
CA GLY A 12 -20.98 -10.31 1.03
C GLY A 12 -20.65 -10.28 2.52
N GLY A 13 -21.06 -9.25 3.23
CA GLY A 13 -20.96 -9.24 4.70
C GLY A 13 -19.56 -9.11 5.24
N VAL A 14 -18.67 -8.54 4.47
CA VAL A 14 -17.31 -8.27 4.91
C VAL A 14 -17.30 -7.12 5.91
N ALA A 15 -16.39 -7.21 6.88
CA ALA A 15 -16.21 -6.20 7.90
C ALA A 15 -16.16 -4.79 7.31
N PRO A 16 -16.74 -3.81 8.01
CA PRO A 16 -16.86 -2.42 7.53
C PRO A 16 -15.53 -1.73 7.23
N TYR A 17 -14.42 -2.33 7.59
CA TYR A 17 -13.07 -1.78 7.36
C TYR A 17 -12.76 -1.54 5.88
N ALA A 18 -13.29 -2.36 4.99
CA ALA A 18 -13.01 -2.25 3.56
C ALA A 18 -13.53 -0.94 2.97
N CYS A 19 -14.50 -0.30 3.63
CA CYS A 19 -15.04 0.99 3.22
C CYS A 19 -14.15 2.16 3.62
N PHE A 20 -13.09 1.91 4.38
CA PHE A 20 -12.17 2.95 4.86
C PHE A 20 -10.84 2.96 4.11
N MET A 21 -10.80 2.36 2.94
CA MET A 21 -9.62 2.47 2.08
C MET A 21 -9.39 3.91 1.67
N ARG A 22 -8.20 4.42 1.96
CA ARG A 22 -7.77 5.76 1.57
C ARG A 22 -6.65 5.64 0.56
N ILE A 23 -6.71 6.44 -0.48
CA ILE A 23 -5.72 6.44 -1.54
C ILE A 23 -5.17 7.84 -1.74
N LEU A 24 -3.85 7.94 -1.82
CA LEU A 24 -3.15 9.14 -2.28
C LEU A 24 -2.48 8.80 -3.61
N ASP A 25 -3.00 9.38 -4.68
CA ASP A 25 -2.48 9.13 -6.01
C ASP A 25 -1.27 10.00 -6.30
N ASN A 26 -0.41 9.51 -7.18
CA ASN A 26 0.61 10.28 -7.87
C ASN A 26 1.49 11.10 -6.92
N ILE A 27 1.94 10.45 -5.86
CA ILE A 27 2.70 11.10 -4.78
C ILE A 27 4.17 11.26 -5.11
N ILE A 28 4.72 10.43 -5.97
CA ILE A 28 6.12 10.46 -6.39
C ILE A 28 6.19 10.13 -7.87
N ARG A 29 7.05 10.86 -8.58
CA ARG A 29 7.43 10.54 -9.96
C ARG A 29 8.95 10.56 -10.07
N ASP A 30 9.52 9.56 -10.68
CA ASP A 30 10.96 9.50 -10.92
C ASP A 30 11.24 8.66 -12.17
N ARG A 31 11.96 9.24 -13.10
CA ARG A 31 12.39 8.56 -14.34
C ARG A 31 11.25 7.81 -15.03
N GLY A 32 10.07 8.41 -15.07
CA GLY A 32 8.87 7.84 -15.66
C GLY A 32 8.07 6.92 -14.77
N SER A 33 8.63 6.42 -13.68
CA SER A 33 7.89 5.65 -12.68
C SER A 33 6.98 6.55 -11.87
N LYS A 34 5.79 6.03 -11.54
CA LYS A 34 4.81 6.72 -10.69
C LYS A 34 4.50 5.88 -9.48
N TYR A 35 4.22 6.54 -8.37
CA TYR A 35 3.86 5.90 -7.11
C TYR A 35 2.55 6.43 -6.57
N ALA A 36 1.81 5.54 -5.93
CA ALA A 36 0.66 5.87 -5.11
C ALA A 36 0.79 5.12 -3.79
N VAL A 37 0.13 5.60 -2.76
CA VAL A 37 0.07 4.91 -1.48
C VAL A 37 -1.38 4.82 -1.04
N SER A 38 -1.73 3.69 -0.46
CA SER A 38 -3.07 3.47 0.06
C SER A 38 -2.99 2.72 1.38
N GLY A 39 -4.06 2.75 2.13
CA GLY A 39 -4.11 2.06 3.40
C GLY A 39 -5.47 2.11 4.03
N GLY A 40 -5.59 1.39 5.13
CA GLY A 40 -6.80 1.32 5.91
C GLY A 40 -6.70 0.27 7.01
N PRO A 41 -7.73 0.16 7.86
CA PRO A 41 -7.76 -0.85 8.90
C PRO A 41 -7.66 -2.26 8.32
N CYS A 42 -6.83 -3.10 8.94
CA CYS A 42 -6.60 -4.47 8.48
C CYS A 42 -5.93 -5.25 9.63
N ALA A 43 -6.58 -6.30 10.11
CA ALA A 43 -6.11 -7.04 11.26
C ALA A 43 -5.69 -8.48 10.95
N THR A 44 -5.97 -8.99 9.74
CA THR A 44 -5.68 -10.38 9.37
C THR A 44 -5.10 -10.47 7.96
N GLU A 45 -4.46 -11.60 7.66
CA GLU A 45 -3.96 -11.86 6.32
C GLU A 45 -5.08 -11.90 5.28
N ALA A 46 -6.22 -12.49 5.64
CA ALA A 46 -7.37 -12.55 4.75
C ALA A 46 -7.89 -11.15 4.41
N GLU A 47 -7.91 -10.25 5.40
CA GLU A 47 -8.29 -8.86 5.20
C GLU A 47 -7.27 -8.12 4.33
N ALA A 48 -5.98 -8.40 4.49
CA ALA A 48 -4.94 -7.82 3.66
C ALA A 48 -5.11 -8.20 2.19
N LYS A 49 -5.32 -9.48 1.91
CA LYS A 49 -5.56 -9.96 0.55
C LYS A 49 -6.83 -9.37 -0.03
N ALA A 50 -7.88 -9.27 0.76
CA ALA A 50 -9.14 -8.65 0.35
C ALA A 50 -8.96 -7.16 0.06
N PHE A 51 -8.15 -6.47 0.83
CA PHE A 51 -7.84 -5.06 0.61
C PHE A 51 -7.17 -4.85 -0.76
N VAL A 52 -6.14 -5.62 -1.05
CA VAL A 52 -5.42 -5.52 -2.34
C VAL A 52 -6.34 -5.88 -3.50
N LYS A 53 -7.16 -6.92 -3.33
CA LYS A 53 -8.14 -7.29 -4.35
C LYS A 53 -9.14 -6.17 -4.62
N ALA A 54 -9.61 -5.50 -3.57
CA ALA A 54 -10.50 -4.35 -3.70
C ALA A 54 -9.81 -3.18 -4.39
N LEU A 55 -8.58 -2.89 -4.01
CA LEU A 55 -7.79 -1.83 -4.64
C LEU A 55 -7.67 -2.08 -6.15
N CYS A 56 -7.42 -3.32 -6.54
CA CYS A 56 -7.27 -3.72 -7.95
C CYS A 56 -8.58 -3.81 -8.73
N ARG A 57 -9.73 -3.53 -8.12
CA ARG A 57 -10.98 -3.28 -8.85
C ARG A 57 -10.89 -1.99 -9.65
N ASP A 58 -10.12 -1.04 -9.18
CA ASP A 58 -9.70 0.10 -9.98
C ASP A 58 -8.67 -0.42 -11.00
N LYS A 59 -9.03 -0.34 -12.27
CA LYS A 59 -8.21 -0.88 -13.36
C LYS A 59 -6.82 -0.25 -13.41
N THR A 60 -6.69 0.97 -12.98
CA THR A 60 -5.40 1.66 -12.90
C THR A 60 -4.45 0.91 -11.95
N PHE A 61 -4.96 0.51 -10.79
CA PHE A 61 -4.17 -0.26 -9.82
C PHE A 61 -3.96 -1.71 -10.25
N ALA A 62 -4.94 -2.31 -10.91
CA ALA A 62 -4.79 -3.65 -11.45
C ALA A 62 -3.66 -3.74 -12.49
N ARG A 63 -3.39 -2.65 -13.20
CA ARG A 63 -2.33 -2.55 -14.21
C ARG A 63 -0.98 -2.14 -13.64
N ALA A 64 -0.91 -1.86 -12.34
CA ALA A 64 0.34 -1.47 -11.71
C ALA A 64 1.37 -2.60 -11.79
N THR A 65 2.63 -2.22 -11.82
CA THR A 65 3.73 -3.18 -11.85
C THR A 65 3.88 -3.88 -10.51
N HIS A 66 3.73 -3.13 -9.41
CA HIS A 66 3.87 -3.66 -8.06
C HIS A 66 2.84 -3.01 -7.13
N ASN A 67 2.23 -3.83 -6.29
CA ASN A 67 1.40 -3.41 -5.15
C ASN A 67 1.98 -4.07 -3.90
N SER A 68 3.05 -3.50 -3.38
CA SER A 68 3.75 -4.02 -2.20
C SER A 68 3.02 -3.59 -0.94
N TRP A 69 2.97 -4.45 0.07
CA TRP A 69 2.23 -4.10 1.29
C TRP A 69 2.80 -4.75 2.54
N ALA A 70 2.43 -4.20 3.68
CA ALA A 70 2.71 -4.79 4.99
C ALA A 70 1.63 -4.42 5.99
N VAL A 71 1.48 -5.25 7.00
CA VAL A 71 0.59 -5.05 8.15
C VAL A 71 1.32 -5.52 9.39
N LEU A 72 1.24 -4.75 10.45
CA LEU A 72 1.72 -5.15 11.77
C LEU A 72 0.49 -5.51 12.61
N THR A 73 0.28 -6.81 12.83
CA THR A 73 -0.87 -7.29 13.61
C THR A 73 -0.44 -7.77 15.00
N ALA A 74 -1.41 -7.94 15.88
CA ALA A 74 -1.15 -8.51 17.20
C ALA A 74 -0.59 -9.94 17.12
N GLY A 75 -0.95 -10.69 16.07
CA GLY A 75 -0.47 -12.05 15.82
C GLY A 75 0.86 -12.12 15.11
N GLY A 76 1.44 -10.99 14.70
CA GLY A 76 2.70 -10.92 13.99
C GLY A 76 2.68 -10.00 12.79
N ALA A 77 3.78 -9.98 12.08
CA ALA A 77 3.96 -9.12 10.92
C ALA A 77 3.59 -9.88 9.64
N LEU A 78 2.92 -9.20 8.73
CA LEU A 78 2.59 -9.70 7.40
C LEU A 78 3.18 -8.74 6.37
N LYS A 79 3.75 -9.29 5.30
CA LYS A 79 4.31 -8.47 4.23
C LYS A 79 4.29 -9.20 2.91
N HIS A 80 4.28 -8.44 1.82
CA HIS A 80 4.31 -8.97 0.47
C HIS A 80 4.97 -7.96 -0.47
N ASP A 81 5.96 -8.42 -1.22
CA ASP A 81 6.74 -7.56 -2.11
C ASP A 81 6.03 -7.31 -3.45
N ASP A 82 5.24 -8.25 -3.92
CA ASP A 82 4.59 -8.20 -5.23
C ASP A 82 5.60 -7.88 -6.35
N GLY A 83 6.74 -8.57 -6.32
CA GLY A 83 7.77 -8.41 -7.33
C GLY A 83 8.76 -7.26 -7.10
N GLU A 84 8.48 -6.34 -6.18
CA GLU A 84 9.43 -5.28 -5.76
C GLU A 84 10.24 -5.82 -4.58
N ALA A 85 11.27 -6.59 -4.85
CA ALA A 85 12.02 -7.32 -3.84
C ALA A 85 12.49 -6.40 -2.70
N GLY A 86 12.10 -6.71 -1.47
CA GLY A 86 12.45 -5.95 -0.27
C GLY A 86 11.47 -4.85 0.11
N ALA A 87 10.53 -4.49 -0.77
CA ALA A 87 9.59 -3.40 -0.50
C ALA A 87 8.69 -3.68 0.71
N GLY A 88 8.20 -4.91 0.84
CA GLY A 88 7.36 -5.29 1.97
C GLY A 88 8.05 -5.07 3.31
N LEU A 89 9.33 -5.42 3.40
CA LEU A 89 10.11 -5.21 4.62
C LEU A 89 10.31 -3.73 4.93
N VAL A 90 10.56 -2.92 3.91
CA VAL A 90 10.68 -1.46 4.08
C VAL A 90 9.40 -0.89 4.68
N ILE A 91 8.25 -1.26 4.14
CA ILE A 91 6.95 -0.81 4.66
C ILE A 91 6.76 -1.28 6.10
N LEU A 92 7.05 -2.56 6.37
CA LEU A 92 6.90 -3.13 7.71
C LEU A 92 7.74 -2.39 8.75
N ARG A 93 9.00 -2.10 8.44
CA ARG A 93 9.88 -1.35 9.34
C ARG A 93 9.34 0.04 9.68
N MET A 94 8.72 0.68 8.70
CA MET A 94 8.09 1.98 8.94
C MET A 94 6.87 1.87 9.85
N LEU A 95 6.05 0.82 9.66
CA LEU A 95 4.91 0.53 10.54
C LEU A 95 5.37 0.28 11.98
N GLU A 96 6.44 -0.49 12.15
CA GLU A 96 7.04 -0.76 13.46
C GLU A 96 7.49 0.52 14.15
N ARG A 97 8.22 1.38 13.43
CA ARG A 97 8.70 2.67 13.97
C ARG A 97 7.55 3.59 14.36
N ALA A 98 6.48 3.58 13.59
CA ALA A 98 5.29 4.40 13.86
C ALA A 98 4.39 3.76 14.91
N ALA A 99 4.67 2.54 15.34
CA ALA A 99 3.81 1.74 16.21
C ALA A 99 2.37 1.68 15.70
N LEU A 100 2.21 1.58 14.37
CA LEU A 100 0.91 1.51 13.74
C LEU A 100 0.50 0.05 13.55
N HIS A 101 -0.43 -0.40 14.38
CA HIS A 101 -0.94 -1.76 14.38
C HIS A 101 -2.29 -1.85 13.67
N ASP A 102 -2.59 -3.04 13.14
CA ASP A 102 -3.88 -3.36 12.52
C ASP A 102 -4.26 -2.38 11.43
N HIS A 103 -3.25 -2.06 10.60
CA HIS A 103 -3.39 -1.12 9.50
C HIS A 103 -2.50 -1.56 8.35
N ILE A 104 -3.08 -1.71 7.16
CA ILE A 104 -2.30 -2.03 5.97
C ILE A 104 -1.83 -0.75 5.30
N ILE A 105 -0.61 -0.77 4.80
CA ILE A 105 -0.15 0.25 3.84
C ILE A 105 0.29 -0.47 2.58
N VAL A 106 -0.22 -0.03 1.44
CA VAL A 106 0.13 -0.53 0.11
C VAL A 106 0.86 0.58 -0.63
N VAL A 107 2.04 0.26 -1.13
CA VAL A 107 2.78 1.15 -2.02
C VAL A 107 2.66 0.59 -3.44
N THR A 108 2.09 1.38 -4.31
CA THR A 108 1.83 1.01 -5.70
C THR A 108 2.81 1.72 -6.60
N ARG A 109 3.43 0.97 -7.52
CA ARG A 109 4.36 1.53 -8.51
C ARG A 109 3.96 1.12 -9.91
N TRP A 110 3.99 2.08 -10.82
CA TRP A 110 3.89 1.87 -12.27
C TRP A 110 5.27 2.12 -12.87
N PHE A 111 5.88 1.07 -13.41
CA PHE A 111 7.21 1.16 -14.01
C PHE A 111 7.20 2.07 -15.23
N GLY A 112 8.18 2.97 -15.33
CA GLY A 112 8.26 3.96 -16.39
C GLY A 112 9.30 3.68 -17.47
N GLY A 113 9.81 2.44 -17.54
CA GLY A 113 10.78 2.04 -18.54
C GLY A 113 12.24 2.18 -18.15
N LYS A 114 12.53 2.79 -16.99
CA LYS A 114 13.88 2.93 -16.46
C LYS A 114 13.99 2.34 -15.08
N HIS A 115 15.05 1.59 -14.84
CA HIS A 115 15.30 1.02 -13.52
C HIS A 115 15.75 2.11 -12.55
N LEU A 116 15.23 2.06 -11.32
CA LEU A 116 15.54 3.05 -10.28
C LEU A 116 16.67 2.58 -9.36
N GLY A 117 17.09 1.31 -9.45
CA GLY A 117 18.12 0.76 -8.58
C GLY A 117 17.74 0.90 -7.10
N GLY A 118 18.67 1.37 -6.26
CA GLY A 118 18.43 1.58 -4.84
C GLY A 118 17.43 2.68 -4.51
N ASP A 119 17.18 3.61 -5.44
CA ASP A 119 16.24 4.70 -5.23
C ASP A 119 14.81 4.21 -5.03
N ARG A 120 14.48 3.03 -5.53
CA ARG A 120 13.15 2.43 -5.33
C ARG A 120 12.81 2.27 -3.84
N PHE A 121 13.77 1.90 -3.00
CA PHE A 121 13.54 1.74 -1.56
C PHE A 121 13.31 3.09 -0.88
N ARG A 122 14.06 4.11 -1.28
CA ARG A 122 13.86 5.47 -0.80
C ARG A 122 12.45 5.96 -1.16
N HIS A 123 11.97 5.65 -2.35
CA HIS A 123 10.62 6.02 -2.77
C HIS A 123 9.55 5.27 -1.99
N VAL A 124 9.76 3.98 -1.69
CA VAL A 124 8.84 3.23 -0.83
C VAL A 124 8.78 3.86 0.57
N GLN A 125 9.92 4.21 1.16
CA GLN A 125 9.96 4.90 2.44
C GLN A 125 9.22 6.23 2.40
N GLU A 126 9.46 7.03 1.38
CA GLU A 126 8.82 8.32 1.21
C GLU A 126 7.31 8.19 1.04
N ALA A 127 6.85 7.19 0.27
CA ALA A 127 5.43 6.92 0.10
C ALA A 127 4.76 6.62 1.44
N VAL A 128 5.37 5.76 2.25
CA VAL A 128 4.84 5.43 3.58
C VAL A 128 4.85 6.67 4.49
N ARG A 129 5.93 7.45 4.46
CA ARG A 129 6.02 8.69 5.24
C ARG A 129 4.89 9.65 4.88
N ILE A 130 4.64 9.85 3.59
CA ILE A 130 3.55 10.70 3.12
C ILE A 130 2.21 10.21 3.65
N TYR A 131 1.96 8.90 3.61
CA TYR A 131 0.74 8.31 4.15
C TYR A 131 0.59 8.61 5.64
N LEU A 132 1.64 8.35 6.41
CA LEU A 132 1.60 8.50 7.87
C LEU A 132 1.40 9.96 8.29
N GLU A 133 1.98 10.90 7.56
CA GLU A 133 1.81 12.34 7.84
C GLU A 133 0.44 12.85 7.45
N ALA A 134 -0.17 12.27 6.43
CA ALA A 134 -1.46 12.73 5.91
C ALA A 134 -2.67 12.17 6.68
N ARG A 135 -2.50 11.09 7.42
CA ARG A 135 -3.60 10.46 8.14
C ARG A 135 -3.96 11.18 9.44
#